data_72eaaff955004d92a1a6c798c492290d
#
_entry.id   72eaaff955004d92a1a6c798c492290d
#
_cell.length_a   1.000
_cell.length_b   1.000
_cell.length_c   1.000
_cell.angle_alpha   90.00
_cell.angle_beta   90.00
_cell.angle_gamma   90.00
#
_symmetry.space_group_name_H-M   'P 1'
#
loop_
_entity.id
_entity.type
_entity.pdbx_description
1 polymer ?
#
loop_
_entity_poly.entity_id
_entity_poly.type
_entity_poly.pdbx_seq_one_letter_code
_entity_poly.pdbx_strand_id
1 'polypeptide(L)'
;MSVDYEDGGNKISFEIHKANKADDKPGDVPSQTIPSNWDDISNKVIYTNKGKGIENYRNSNGYYNVDFTKATKAKNISNLSTYEGGCPTTGNVNVLVIPVEFIDKVHTSKQSLSSLDLALNGGDGEESLKFGMSVSKYYNLSSNGKLNLNFEIMGGGTKWYKPSKSSTYYIKQDKNNSSSNTDMAIVNSILKANSSDIDFSHFDSDNNGMLDAVVIVPTIKIGNPDESILQWAYRYWDLTDNTYGDNYCINDYLWCPYDFLYETDSGYDNGTTPTNTYTFTHEFGHVLGAEDYYDASYTDKDGLLNGDDIMDSYFGDQNPYTKFNYGWLTSSKLITATDTVTLDLNAFENGGDTYIIANNWDATLGCYQEYWVMMYYTKSGINAKSNYSFNEGLVLYHVDAQLISYKYNGQTGLDLFTTNDHGEAYYTGVNLIELEKLTSSSYTLGVGQTSKSSIYDDNGSKINYTFKLNSMDESKANITFKANK
;
A
#
# COMPACT_ATOMS: atom_id res chain seq x y z
N MET A 1 -23.86 9.44 -0.07
CA MET A 1 -23.71 9.99 -1.44
C MET A 1 -23.87 8.80 -2.36
N SER A 2 -24.83 8.78 -3.25
CA SER A 2 -25.00 7.66 -4.19
C SER A 2 -24.19 7.99 -5.44
N VAL A 3 -23.30 7.11 -5.83
CA VAL A 3 -22.63 7.17 -7.13
C VAL A 3 -23.26 6.10 -8.01
N ASP A 4 -23.96 6.51 -9.05
CA ASP A 4 -24.53 5.58 -10.04
C ASP A 4 -23.51 5.41 -11.16
N TYR A 5 -22.96 4.23 -11.32
CA TYR A 5 -22.17 3.84 -12.49
C TYR A 5 -23.04 3.03 -13.46
N GLU A 6 -23.12 3.46 -14.71
CA GLU A 6 -23.71 2.66 -15.79
C GLU A 6 -22.59 2.14 -16.69
N ASP A 7 -22.34 0.84 -16.64
CA ASP A 7 -21.53 0.15 -17.65
C ASP A 7 -22.39 -0.84 -18.41
N GLY A 8 -22.45 -0.69 -19.75
CA GLY A 8 -23.02 -1.66 -20.68
C GLY A 8 -24.42 -2.17 -20.39
N GLY A 9 -25.23 -1.41 -19.67
CA GLY A 9 -26.62 -1.77 -19.33
C GLY A 9 -26.78 -2.42 -17.94
N ASN A 10 -25.75 -2.57 -17.17
CA ASN A 10 -25.81 -3.00 -15.78
C ASN A 10 -25.70 -1.79 -14.85
N LYS A 11 -26.74 -1.57 -14.07
CA LYS A 11 -26.79 -0.49 -13.09
C LYS A 11 -26.19 -1.02 -11.78
N ILE A 12 -25.07 -0.46 -11.35
CA ILE A 12 -24.54 -0.71 -10.02
C ILE A 12 -25.08 0.42 -9.12
N SER A 13 -26.00 0.09 -8.23
CA SER A 13 -26.49 1.02 -7.21
C SER A 13 -25.91 0.61 -5.86
N PHE A 14 -25.20 1.55 -5.22
CA PHE A 14 -24.76 1.40 -3.84
C PHE A 14 -25.80 2.00 -2.92
N GLU A 15 -26.38 1.20 -2.02
CA GLU A 15 -27.13 1.70 -0.89
C GLU A 15 -26.19 1.91 0.29
N ILE A 16 -25.97 3.16 0.65
CA ILE A 16 -25.26 3.50 1.89
C ILE A 16 -26.18 3.16 3.05
N HIS A 17 -25.99 2.05 3.68
CA HIS A 17 -26.56 1.83 4.99
C HIS A 17 -25.82 2.68 6.00
N LYS A 18 -26.50 3.67 6.58
CA LYS A 18 -26.03 4.37 7.77
C LYS A 18 -25.78 3.31 8.84
N ALA A 19 -24.51 3.05 9.16
CA ALA A 19 -24.19 2.31 10.36
C ALA A 19 -24.74 3.11 11.54
N ASN A 20 -25.79 2.60 12.15
CA ASN A 20 -26.20 3.09 13.47
C ASN A 20 -25.01 2.77 14.38
N LYS A 21 -24.52 3.76 15.09
CA LYS A 21 -23.66 3.57 16.26
C LYS A 21 -24.41 2.63 17.22
N ALA A 22 -24.23 1.35 17.04
CA ALA A 22 -24.60 0.33 17.98
C ALA A 22 -23.36 0.05 18.82
N ASP A 23 -23.56 0.17 20.11
CA ASP A 23 -22.64 -0.14 21.18
C ASP A 23 -21.55 -1.14 20.80
N ASP A 24 -20.29 -0.89 21.28
CA ASP A 24 -19.08 -1.71 21.17
C ASP A 24 -19.28 -3.20 21.56
N LYS A 25 -20.10 -3.90 20.83
CA LYS A 25 -20.19 -5.36 20.82
C LYS A 25 -19.82 -5.83 19.44
N PRO A 26 -18.96 -6.86 19.30
CA PRO A 26 -18.77 -7.52 18.02
C PRO A 26 -20.15 -7.90 17.48
N GLY A 27 -20.62 -7.15 16.49
CA GLY A 27 -21.88 -7.43 15.82
C GLY A 27 -21.72 -8.71 15.01
N ASP A 28 -22.82 -9.42 14.83
CA ASP A 28 -22.90 -10.52 13.86
C ASP A 28 -22.29 -10.03 12.54
N VAL A 29 -21.29 -10.74 12.02
CA VAL A 29 -20.67 -10.48 10.73
C VAL A 29 -21.79 -10.39 9.68
N PRO A 30 -21.97 -9.25 8.99
CA PRO A 30 -23.00 -9.14 7.98
C PRO A 30 -22.83 -10.24 6.95
N SER A 31 -23.88 -10.93 6.56
CA SER A 31 -23.82 -11.92 5.50
C SER A 31 -23.36 -11.23 4.21
N GLN A 32 -22.19 -11.59 3.73
CA GLN A 32 -21.53 -10.98 2.58
C GLN A 32 -22.39 -11.10 1.33
N THR A 33 -22.81 -9.97 0.78
CA THR A 33 -23.33 -9.90 -0.59
C THR A 33 -22.15 -9.57 -1.51
N ILE A 34 -21.64 -10.59 -2.16
CA ILE A 34 -20.50 -10.48 -3.09
C ILE A 34 -20.99 -9.93 -4.43
N PRO A 35 -20.24 -9.02 -5.10
CA PRO A 35 -20.64 -8.44 -6.38
C PRO A 35 -20.99 -9.51 -7.43
N SER A 36 -22.06 -9.30 -8.18
CA SER A 36 -22.61 -10.26 -9.16
C SER A 36 -21.76 -10.41 -10.43
N ASN A 37 -20.71 -9.60 -10.59
CA ASN A 37 -19.82 -9.57 -11.76
C ASN A 37 -18.52 -10.35 -11.56
N TRP A 38 -18.32 -10.95 -10.40
CA TRP A 38 -17.20 -11.86 -10.19
C TRP A 38 -17.59 -13.24 -10.67
N ASP A 39 -16.83 -13.81 -11.59
CA ASP A 39 -17.07 -15.15 -12.12
C ASP A 39 -17.13 -16.18 -10.99
N ASP A 40 -18.32 -16.74 -10.81
CA ASP A 40 -18.63 -17.88 -9.94
C ASP A 40 -17.95 -17.92 -8.56
N ILE A 41 -18.39 -17.02 -7.71
CA ILE A 41 -18.00 -16.92 -6.30
C ILE A 41 -18.55 -18.09 -5.46
N SER A 42 -19.46 -18.89 -6.01
CA SER A 42 -20.10 -20.01 -5.30
C SER A 42 -19.13 -21.09 -4.81
N ASN A 43 -17.90 -21.11 -5.33
CA ASN A 43 -16.83 -22.04 -4.94
C ASN A 43 -15.68 -21.39 -4.16
N LYS A 44 -15.91 -20.22 -3.56
CA LYS A 44 -14.88 -19.54 -2.78
C LYS A 44 -14.50 -20.29 -1.53
N VAL A 45 -13.20 -20.37 -1.31
CA VAL A 45 -12.65 -20.77 -0.02
C VAL A 45 -12.00 -19.53 0.57
N ILE A 46 -12.62 -18.95 1.60
CA ILE A 46 -11.98 -17.98 2.45
C ILE A 46 -10.98 -18.75 3.32
N TYR A 47 -9.72 -18.40 3.24
CA TYR A 47 -8.71 -18.93 4.13
C TYR A 47 -8.78 -18.14 5.44
N THR A 48 -9.74 -18.49 6.28
CA THR A 48 -9.80 -17.98 7.64
C THR A 48 -8.76 -18.68 8.50
N ASN A 49 -8.31 -18.02 9.54
CA ASN A 49 -7.38 -18.57 10.50
C ASN A 49 -7.96 -19.83 11.18
N LYS A 50 -7.71 -20.99 10.61
CA LYS A 50 -7.91 -22.30 11.24
C LYS A 50 -6.64 -22.79 11.94
N GLY A 51 -5.76 -21.84 12.27
CA GLY A 51 -4.49 -22.09 12.91
C GLY A 51 -4.63 -22.90 14.20
N LYS A 52 -3.59 -23.55 14.56
CA LYS A 52 -3.50 -24.23 15.85
C LYS A 52 -3.37 -23.17 16.93
N GLY A 53 -4.00 -23.39 18.07
CA GLY A 53 -3.78 -22.55 19.24
C GLY A 53 -2.29 -22.38 19.53
N ILE A 54 -1.90 -21.22 20.02
CA ILE A 54 -0.48 -20.87 20.23
C ILE A 54 0.26 -21.83 21.18
N GLU A 55 -0.47 -22.63 21.97
CA GLU A 55 0.10 -23.68 22.82
C GLU A 55 0.93 -24.71 22.04
N ASN A 56 0.65 -24.91 20.76
CA ASN A 56 1.40 -25.80 19.87
C ASN A 56 2.78 -25.24 19.49
N TYR A 57 3.00 -23.96 19.70
CA TYR A 57 4.26 -23.25 19.39
C TYR A 57 5.09 -22.93 20.65
N ARG A 58 4.63 -23.34 21.85
CA ARG A 58 5.30 -23.06 23.12
C ARG A 58 6.64 -23.76 23.23
N ASN A 59 7.61 -23.04 23.78
CA ASN A 59 8.92 -23.55 24.13
C ASN A 59 9.49 -22.79 25.36
N SER A 60 10.70 -23.15 25.77
CA SER A 60 11.38 -22.56 26.96
C SER A 60 11.76 -21.08 26.75
N ASN A 61 11.83 -20.59 25.51
CA ASN A 61 12.19 -19.19 25.23
C ASN A 61 11.01 -18.22 25.45
N GLY A 62 9.78 -18.74 25.52
CA GLY A 62 8.55 -17.95 25.62
C GLY A 62 8.12 -17.28 24.31
N TYR A 63 8.79 -17.60 23.21
CA TYR A 63 8.42 -17.16 21.86
C TYR A 63 8.81 -18.21 20.81
N TYR A 64 8.10 -18.20 19.67
CA TYR A 64 8.37 -19.01 18.50
C TYR A 64 8.88 -18.12 17.36
N ASN A 65 9.97 -18.51 16.69
CA ASN A 65 10.47 -17.78 15.54
C ASN A 65 9.60 -18.07 14.32
N VAL A 66 8.95 -17.05 13.80
CA VAL A 66 8.16 -17.10 12.57
C VAL A 66 9.08 -16.82 11.37
N ASP A 67 8.93 -17.60 10.33
CA ASP A 67 9.66 -17.46 9.06
C ASP A 67 8.64 -17.28 7.94
N PHE A 68 8.48 -16.05 7.47
CA PHE A 68 7.53 -15.68 6.42
C PHE A 68 7.98 -16.14 5.03
N THR A 69 9.25 -16.52 4.84
CA THR A 69 9.75 -16.98 3.53
C THR A 69 9.13 -18.30 3.11
N LYS A 70 8.58 -19.06 4.06
CA LYS A 70 7.95 -20.36 3.85
C LYS A 70 6.43 -20.29 3.75
N ALA A 71 5.87 -19.13 3.98
CA ALA A 71 4.44 -18.90 3.93
C ALA A 71 3.94 -18.86 2.48
N THR A 72 2.69 -19.26 2.30
CA THR A 72 1.97 -18.99 1.06
C THR A 72 1.95 -17.47 0.84
N LYS A 73 2.31 -17.03 -0.35
CA LYS A 73 2.20 -15.63 -0.75
C LYS A 73 0.94 -15.49 -1.61
N ALA A 74 0.15 -14.46 -1.39
CA ALA A 74 -0.96 -14.13 -2.28
C ALA A 74 -0.46 -13.97 -3.72
N LYS A 75 0.73 -13.40 -3.89
CA LYS A 75 1.43 -13.20 -5.17
C LYS A 75 1.96 -14.47 -5.87
N ASN A 76 1.97 -15.63 -5.22
CA ASN A 76 2.43 -16.88 -5.86
C ASN A 76 1.40 -17.49 -6.80
N ILE A 77 0.36 -16.77 -7.14
CA ILE A 77 -0.62 -17.22 -8.06
C ILE A 77 -0.27 -16.67 -9.41
N SER A 78 0.39 -17.51 -10.08
CA SER A 78 1.21 -17.41 -11.26
C SER A 78 0.70 -16.56 -12.43
N ASN A 79 -0.50 -16.06 -12.48
CA ASN A 79 -0.98 -15.26 -13.60
C ASN A 79 -2.03 -14.20 -13.21
N LEU A 80 -2.22 -13.98 -11.92
CA LEU A 80 -3.07 -12.94 -11.39
C LEU A 80 -2.26 -11.83 -10.71
N SER A 81 -0.95 -12.00 -10.62
CA SER A 81 0.00 -10.94 -10.29
C SER A 81 -0.11 -9.71 -11.21
N THR A 82 -0.79 -9.85 -12.35
CA THR A 82 -1.16 -8.75 -13.22
C THR A 82 -2.19 -7.81 -12.61
N TYR A 83 -2.88 -8.20 -11.55
CA TYR A 83 -3.89 -7.39 -10.90
C TYR A 83 -3.42 -6.76 -9.60
N GLU A 84 -2.37 -7.27 -8.99
CA GLU A 84 -1.86 -6.81 -7.71
C GLU A 84 -0.34 -6.62 -7.73
N GLY A 85 0.12 -5.48 -8.22
CA GLY A 85 1.53 -5.11 -8.22
C GLY A 85 2.39 -6.10 -9.03
N GLY A 86 2.57 -5.85 -10.30
CA GLY A 86 3.50 -6.60 -11.14
C GLY A 86 4.96 -6.27 -10.89
N CYS A 87 5.21 -5.15 -10.21
CA CYS A 87 6.55 -4.69 -9.89
C CYS A 87 7.20 -5.60 -8.83
N PRO A 88 8.44 -6.09 -9.05
CA PRO A 88 9.19 -6.79 -8.04
C PRO A 88 9.37 -5.91 -6.79
N THR A 89 9.08 -6.47 -5.62
CA THR A 89 9.23 -5.75 -4.34
C THR A 89 10.64 -5.80 -3.77
N THR A 90 11.56 -6.51 -4.41
CA THR A 90 12.97 -6.63 -4.00
C THR A 90 13.89 -6.67 -5.21
N GLY A 91 15.15 -6.31 -5.03
CA GLY A 91 16.15 -6.29 -6.08
C GLY A 91 16.36 -4.90 -6.67
N ASN A 92 16.99 -4.87 -7.83
CA ASN A 92 17.15 -3.65 -8.63
C ASN A 92 16.08 -3.65 -9.72
N VAL A 93 15.25 -2.63 -9.74
CA VAL A 93 14.13 -2.50 -10.66
C VAL A 93 14.26 -1.21 -11.45
N ASN A 94 14.26 -1.31 -12.77
CA ASN A 94 14.21 -0.16 -13.65
C ASN A 94 12.76 0.17 -13.98
N VAL A 95 12.37 1.43 -13.76
CA VAL A 95 11.02 1.93 -13.95
C VAL A 95 11.02 2.88 -15.15
N LEU A 96 10.20 2.58 -16.16
CA LEU A 96 10.06 3.47 -17.32
C LEU A 96 9.20 4.69 -16.97
N VAL A 97 9.74 5.89 -17.11
CA VAL A 97 9.01 7.15 -16.88
C VAL A 97 8.71 7.85 -18.20
N ILE A 98 7.43 8.07 -18.47
CA ILE A 98 6.93 8.70 -19.70
C ILE A 98 6.41 10.11 -19.39
N PRO A 99 7.20 11.17 -19.64
CA PRO A 99 6.73 12.53 -19.47
C PRO A 99 5.83 12.93 -20.67
N VAL A 100 4.59 13.33 -20.39
CA VAL A 100 3.58 13.62 -21.42
C VAL A 100 3.14 15.07 -21.37
N GLU A 101 3.27 15.78 -22.51
CA GLU A 101 2.67 17.11 -22.69
C GLU A 101 1.69 17.09 -23.85
N PHE A 102 0.78 18.05 -23.87
CA PHE A 102 -0.26 18.13 -24.91
C PHE A 102 -0.14 19.40 -25.72
N ILE A 103 -0.76 19.42 -26.91
CA ILE A 103 -0.75 20.60 -27.80
C ILE A 103 -1.32 21.84 -27.08
N ASP A 104 -2.34 21.64 -26.24
CA ASP A 104 -3.01 22.67 -25.45
C ASP A 104 -2.53 22.78 -24.01
N LYS A 105 -1.62 21.90 -23.58
CA LYS A 105 -1.01 21.85 -22.23
C LYS A 105 0.47 21.48 -22.36
N VAL A 106 1.25 22.43 -22.85
CA VAL A 106 2.70 22.34 -22.91
C VAL A 106 3.26 22.58 -21.50
N HIS A 107 4.32 21.86 -21.13
CA HIS A 107 5.01 22.06 -19.85
C HIS A 107 5.44 23.53 -19.67
N THR A 108 5.44 23.96 -18.44
CA THR A 108 5.95 25.28 -18.04
C THR A 108 7.42 25.20 -17.66
N SER A 109 8.09 26.35 -17.53
CA SER A 109 9.49 26.40 -17.04
C SER A 109 9.68 25.82 -15.62
N LYS A 110 8.60 25.69 -14.86
CA LYS A 110 8.59 25.07 -13.53
C LYS A 110 8.47 23.55 -13.57
N GLN A 111 7.79 23.02 -14.59
CA GLN A 111 7.65 21.58 -14.84
C GLN A 111 8.86 21.09 -15.61
N SER A 112 10.02 20.94 -14.94
CA SER A 112 11.26 20.50 -15.57
C SER A 112 11.50 19.01 -15.39
N LEU A 113 12.09 18.36 -16.40
CA LEU A 113 12.44 16.94 -16.30
C LEU A 113 13.57 16.70 -15.29
N SER A 114 14.44 17.68 -15.06
CA SER A 114 15.46 17.59 -14.01
C SER A 114 14.87 17.64 -12.59
N SER A 115 13.79 18.42 -12.37
CA SER A 115 13.09 18.40 -11.09
C SER A 115 12.30 17.11 -10.89
N LEU A 116 11.75 16.55 -11.97
CA LEU A 116 11.11 15.23 -11.93
C LEU A 116 12.14 14.14 -11.60
N ASP A 117 13.30 14.16 -12.24
CA ASP A 117 14.38 13.22 -11.97
C ASP A 117 14.86 13.30 -10.51
N LEU A 118 15.07 14.52 -10.00
CA LEU A 118 15.40 14.75 -8.58
C LEU A 118 14.32 14.19 -7.64
N ALA A 119 13.05 14.39 -7.96
CA ALA A 119 11.94 13.88 -7.14
C ALA A 119 11.88 12.35 -7.13
N LEU A 120 12.16 11.71 -8.25
CA LEU A 120 12.07 10.26 -8.40
C LEU A 120 13.34 9.55 -7.92
N ASN A 121 14.53 10.01 -8.35
CA ASN A 121 15.80 9.34 -8.12
C ASN A 121 16.66 9.96 -7.01
N GLY A 122 16.44 11.22 -6.66
CA GLY A 122 17.30 11.94 -5.71
C GLY A 122 18.61 12.40 -6.34
N GLY A 123 19.65 12.54 -5.52
CA GLY A 123 20.96 13.04 -5.91
C GLY A 123 21.27 14.41 -5.29
N ASP A 124 22.13 15.20 -5.96
CA ASP A 124 22.51 16.51 -5.48
C ASP A 124 21.30 17.45 -5.37
N GLY A 125 21.02 17.95 -4.17
CA GLY A 125 19.88 18.82 -3.91
C GLY A 125 18.63 18.11 -3.39
N GLU A 126 18.69 16.79 -3.16
CA GLU A 126 17.56 16.01 -2.61
C GLU A 126 17.05 16.57 -1.28
N GLU A 127 17.90 17.17 -0.47
CA GLU A 127 17.53 17.84 0.78
C GLU A 127 16.58 19.03 0.59
N SER A 128 16.44 19.55 -0.62
CA SER A 128 15.48 20.62 -0.97
C SER A 128 14.07 20.12 -1.20
N LEU A 129 13.85 18.81 -1.33
CA LEU A 129 12.52 18.21 -1.40
C LEU A 129 11.78 18.41 -0.07
N LYS A 130 10.44 18.45 -0.10
CA LYS A 130 9.60 18.73 1.09
C LYS A 130 9.95 17.84 2.28
N PHE A 131 10.23 16.56 2.02
CA PHE A 131 10.63 15.60 3.06
C PHE A 131 12.14 15.28 3.03
N GLY A 132 12.92 15.96 2.18
CA GLY A 132 14.34 15.67 1.97
C GLY A 132 14.58 14.27 1.44
N MET A 133 13.65 13.73 0.64
CA MET A 133 13.65 12.34 0.23
C MET A 133 12.96 12.16 -1.13
N SER A 134 13.66 11.50 -2.06
CA SER A 134 13.12 11.05 -3.34
C SER A 134 12.29 9.78 -3.17
N VAL A 135 11.52 9.42 -4.19
CA VAL A 135 10.74 8.17 -4.21
C VAL A 135 11.68 6.96 -4.09
N SER A 136 12.76 6.91 -4.87
CA SER A 136 13.76 5.84 -4.82
C SER A 136 14.38 5.69 -3.44
N LYS A 137 14.78 6.79 -2.82
CA LYS A 137 15.38 6.78 -1.48
C LYS A 137 14.39 6.34 -0.40
N TYR A 138 13.13 6.77 -0.49
CA TYR A 138 12.08 6.32 0.42
C TYR A 138 11.99 4.79 0.41
N TYR A 139 11.82 4.19 -0.77
CA TYR A 139 11.68 2.75 -0.90
C TYR A 139 12.95 1.97 -0.54
N ASN A 140 14.12 2.52 -0.84
CA ASN A 140 15.39 1.93 -0.40
C ASN A 140 15.47 1.89 1.13
N LEU A 141 15.17 2.99 1.82
CA LEU A 141 15.19 3.05 3.29
C LEU A 141 14.11 2.16 3.90
N SER A 142 12.85 2.26 3.44
CA SER A 142 11.73 1.48 3.98
C SER A 142 11.92 -0.03 3.82
N SER A 143 12.56 -0.45 2.72
CA SER A 143 12.90 -1.85 2.46
C SER A 143 14.18 -2.34 3.16
N ASN A 144 14.89 -1.48 3.90
CA ASN A 144 16.23 -1.77 4.42
C ASN A 144 17.23 -2.18 3.32
N GLY A 145 17.21 -1.46 2.19
CA GLY A 145 18.07 -1.68 1.03
C GLY A 145 17.72 -2.90 0.18
N LYS A 146 16.59 -3.55 0.41
CA LYS A 146 16.17 -4.72 -0.37
C LYS A 146 15.59 -4.36 -1.72
N LEU A 147 15.00 -3.16 -1.85
CA LEU A 147 14.47 -2.63 -3.10
C LEU A 147 15.27 -1.40 -3.52
N ASN A 148 15.76 -1.41 -4.75
CA ASN A 148 16.45 -0.29 -5.37
C ASN A 148 15.71 0.06 -6.67
N LEU A 149 14.98 1.16 -6.66
CA LEU A 149 14.28 1.68 -7.82
C LEU A 149 15.18 2.63 -8.61
N ASN A 150 15.22 2.47 -9.93
CA ASN A 150 15.87 3.34 -10.87
C ASN A 150 14.83 3.85 -11.88
N PHE A 151 14.43 5.10 -11.75
CA PHE A 151 13.44 5.71 -12.63
C PHE A 151 14.13 6.30 -13.86
N GLU A 152 13.90 5.71 -15.02
CA GLU A 152 14.49 6.17 -16.26
C GLU A 152 13.51 6.97 -17.09
N ILE A 153 13.74 8.29 -17.16
CA ILE A 153 12.91 9.18 -17.96
C ILE A 153 13.18 8.94 -19.41
N MET A 154 12.14 8.55 -20.15
CA MET A 154 12.17 8.24 -21.57
C MET A 154 12.93 9.33 -22.38
N GLY A 155 13.79 8.91 -23.31
CA GLY A 155 14.61 9.82 -24.11
C GLY A 155 15.71 10.53 -23.30
N GLY A 156 16.16 9.93 -22.18
CA GLY A 156 17.20 10.45 -21.32
C GLY A 156 16.85 11.76 -20.64
N GLY A 157 15.55 11.99 -20.37
CA GLY A 157 15.07 13.18 -19.68
C GLY A 157 15.26 14.49 -20.47
N THR A 158 15.34 14.43 -21.79
CA THR A 158 15.64 15.60 -22.62
C THR A 158 14.43 16.20 -23.34
N LYS A 159 13.32 15.48 -23.42
CA LYS A 159 12.09 15.92 -24.12
C LYS A 159 10.82 15.40 -23.48
N TRP A 160 9.75 16.15 -23.66
CA TRP A 160 8.39 15.74 -23.39
C TRP A 160 7.79 15.06 -24.64
N TYR A 161 6.96 14.07 -24.44
CA TYR A 161 6.29 13.34 -25.50
C TYR A 161 4.86 13.85 -25.69
N LYS A 162 4.41 13.93 -26.97
CA LYS A 162 3.10 14.47 -27.30
C LYS A 162 2.23 13.42 -27.98
N PRO A 163 1.07 13.10 -27.42
CA PRO A 163 0.06 12.35 -28.14
C PRO A 163 -0.55 13.20 -29.26
N SER A 164 -1.28 12.55 -30.16
CA SER A 164 -1.81 13.21 -31.37
C SER A 164 -2.96 14.19 -31.13
N LYS A 165 -3.59 14.18 -29.96
CA LYS A 165 -4.75 15.01 -29.61
C LYS A 165 -4.44 15.92 -28.41
N SER A 166 -5.33 16.90 -28.18
CA SER A 166 -5.25 17.81 -27.03
C SER A 166 -5.65 17.13 -25.72
N SER A 167 -5.21 17.69 -24.60
CA SER A 167 -5.66 17.26 -23.27
C SER A 167 -7.18 17.35 -23.14
N THR A 168 -7.76 18.44 -23.64
CA THR A 168 -9.22 18.65 -23.65
C THR A 168 -9.96 17.55 -24.43
N TYR A 169 -9.38 17.04 -25.51
CA TYR A 169 -9.97 15.91 -26.25
C TYR A 169 -10.00 14.65 -25.37
N TYR A 170 -8.88 14.29 -24.74
CA TYR A 170 -8.79 13.07 -23.94
C TYR A 170 -9.65 13.15 -22.67
N ILE A 171 -9.64 14.25 -21.96
CA ILE A 171 -10.51 14.50 -20.79
C ILE A 171 -12.00 14.32 -21.18
N LYS A 172 -12.40 14.85 -22.35
CA LYS A 172 -13.78 14.68 -22.83
C LYS A 172 -14.10 13.24 -23.22
N GLN A 173 -13.14 12.48 -23.77
CA GLN A 173 -13.34 11.06 -24.06
C GLN A 173 -13.51 10.27 -22.78
N ASP A 174 -12.65 10.48 -21.81
CA ASP A 174 -12.69 9.85 -20.51
C ASP A 174 -14.02 10.14 -19.79
N LYS A 175 -14.42 11.39 -19.69
CA LYS A 175 -15.71 11.81 -19.11
C LYS A 175 -16.93 11.16 -19.76
N ASN A 176 -16.92 10.99 -21.08
CA ASN A 176 -18.04 10.43 -21.84
C ASN A 176 -18.06 8.90 -21.86
N ASN A 177 -16.96 8.27 -21.54
CA ASN A 177 -16.80 6.83 -21.53
C ASN A 177 -15.72 6.44 -20.52
N SER A 178 -16.12 6.33 -19.27
CA SER A 178 -15.23 5.96 -18.14
C SER A 178 -14.62 4.55 -18.27
N SER A 179 -15.16 3.70 -19.14
CA SER A 179 -14.57 2.41 -19.50
C SER A 179 -13.59 2.50 -20.68
N SER A 180 -13.34 3.70 -21.24
CA SER A 180 -12.32 3.86 -22.27
C SER A 180 -10.95 3.98 -21.59
N ASN A 181 -10.05 3.05 -21.81
CA ASN A 181 -8.63 3.15 -21.42
C ASN A 181 -7.97 4.35 -22.14
N THR A 182 -8.45 5.58 -21.81
CA THR A 182 -8.04 6.81 -22.50
C THR A 182 -6.59 7.15 -22.19
N ASP A 183 -6.14 6.90 -20.98
CA ASP A 183 -4.75 6.99 -20.53
C ASP A 183 -3.84 6.04 -21.33
N MET A 184 -4.24 4.78 -21.48
CA MET A 184 -3.50 3.81 -22.27
C MET A 184 -3.53 4.15 -23.78
N ALA A 185 -4.59 4.76 -24.29
CA ALA A 185 -4.60 5.27 -25.67
C ALA A 185 -3.55 6.37 -25.88
N ILE A 186 -3.32 7.22 -24.87
CA ILE A 186 -2.25 8.23 -24.86
C ILE A 186 -0.89 7.53 -24.86
N VAL A 187 -0.63 6.64 -23.92
CA VAL A 187 0.63 5.91 -23.75
C VAL A 187 0.97 5.10 -25.00
N ASN A 188 0.00 4.33 -25.50
CA ASN A 188 0.15 3.51 -26.70
C ASN A 188 0.54 4.34 -27.93
N SER A 189 -0.04 5.54 -28.09
CA SER A 189 0.32 6.41 -29.21
C SER A 189 1.77 6.90 -29.14
N ILE A 190 2.29 7.10 -27.93
CA ILE A 190 3.66 7.53 -27.69
C ILE A 190 4.65 6.36 -27.86
N LEU A 191 4.39 5.24 -27.22
CA LEU A 191 5.29 4.08 -27.24
C LEU A 191 5.40 3.47 -28.64
N LYS A 192 4.28 3.35 -29.38
CA LYS A 192 4.30 2.86 -30.77
C LYS A 192 5.09 3.77 -31.72
N ALA A 193 5.06 5.08 -31.49
CA ALA A 193 5.82 6.03 -32.29
C ALA A 193 7.31 6.07 -31.97
N ASN A 194 7.73 5.55 -30.82
CA ASN A 194 9.11 5.62 -30.32
C ASN A 194 9.68 4.24 -29.92
N SER A 195 9.04 3.14 -30.30
CA SER A 195 9.42 1.79 -29.87
C SER A 195 10.83 1.38 -30.30
N SER A 196 11.34 1.93 -31.40
CA SER A 196 12.72 1.67 -31.85
C SER A 196 13.80 2.28 -30.96
N ASP A 197 13.42 3.22 -30.09
CA ASP A 197 14.35 4.00 -29.27
C ASP A 197 14.40 3.50 -27.82
N ILE A 198 13.62 2.43 -27.51
CA ILE A 198 13.46 1.89 -26.16
C ILE A 198 13.88 0.42 -26.14
N ASP A 199 14.80 0.08 -25.28
CA ASP A 199 15.06 -1.32 -24.92
C ASP A 199 14.09 -1.74 -23.82
N PHE A 200 12.98 -2.34 -24.21
CA PHE A 200 11.95 -2.77 -23.25
C PHE A 200 12.43 -3.89 -22.33
N SER A 201 13.39 -4.70 -22.74
CA SER A 201 13.95 -5.77 -21.90
C SER A 201 14.66 -5.24 -20.65
N HIS A 202 15.09 -3.97 -20.71
CA HIS A 202 15.72 -3.28 -19.60
C HIS A 202 14.76 -3.00 -18.43
N PHE A 203 13.45 -2.98 -18.71
CA PHE A 203 12.38 -2.70 -17.75
C PHE A 203 11.58 -3.96 -17.33
N ASP A 204 12.10 -5.14 -17.62
CA ASP A 204 11.55 -6.45 -17.27
C ASP A 204 12.64 -7.22 -16.50
N SER A 205 12.77 -6.96 -15.20
CA SER A 205 13.85 -7.49 -14.38
C SER A 205 13.66 -8.97 -14.02
N ASP A 206 12.45 -9.48 -14.07
CA ASP A 206 12.11 -10.87 -13.79
C ASP A 206 11.94 -11.74 -15.05
N ASN A 207 12.08 -11.14 -16.23
CA ASN A 207 12.02 -11.76 -17.55
C ASN A 207 10.67 -12.49 -17.81
N ASN A 208 9.58 -11.89 -17.40
CA ASN A 208 8.24 -12.43 -17.58
C ASN A 208 7.54 -11.92 -18.86
N GLY A 209 8.16 -10.99 -19.58
CA GLY A 209 7.62 -10.34 -20.80
C GLY A 209 6.73 -9.13 -20.51
N MET A 210 6.67 -8.69 -19.26
CA MET A 210 5.93 -7.50 -18.82
C MET A 210 6.91 -6.48 -18.26
N LEU A 211 6.64 -5.20 -18.49
CA LEU A 211 7.41 -4.14 -17.84
C LEU A 211 7.09 -4.14 -16.35
N ASP A 212 8.12 -4.11 -15.51
CA ASP A 212 7.99 -4.16 -14.04
C ASP A 212 7.10 -3.03 -13.51
N ALA A 213 7.31 -1.81 -14.00
CA ALA A 213 6.48 -0.65 -13.70
C ALA A 213 6.65 0.45 -14.75
N VAL A 214 5.58 1.19 -15.01
CA VAL A 214 5.59 2.38 -15.88
C VAL A 214 4.98 3.55 -15.14
N VAL A 215 5.66 4.69 -15.11
CA VAL A 215 5.18 5.94 -14.52
C VAL A 215 4.89 6.94 -15.61
N ILE A 216 3.64 7.39 -15.71
CA ILE A 216 3.18 8.35 -16.71
C ILE A 216 2.96 9.69 -16.02
N VAL A 217 3.67 10.72 -16.49
CA VAL A 217 3.67 12.04 -15.88
C VAL A 217 3.13 13.08 -16.86
N PRO A 218 1.80 13.29 -16.90
CA PRO A 218 1.18 14.25 -17.81
C PRO A 218 1.20 15.68 -17.25
N THR A 219 1.18 16.66 -18.18
CA THR A 219 0.98 18.08 -17.85
C THR A 219 -0.50 18.46 -17.68
N ILE A 220 -1.41 17.50 -17.62
CA ILE A 220 -2.82 17.73 -17.28
C ILE A 220 -2.86 18.30 -15.86
N LYS A 221 -3.66 19.36 -15.69
CA LYS A 221 -3.85 19.94 -14.35
C LYS A 221 -4.69 19.02 -13.49
N ILE A 222 -4.33 19.00 -12.22
CA ILE A 222 -5.16 18.38 -11.18
C ILE A 222 -6.54 19.04 -11.18
N GLY A 223 -7.57 18.24 -11.08
CA GLY A 223 -8.96 18.67 -11.14
C GLY A 223 -9.89 17.69 -10.41
N ASN A 224 -11.15 17.66 -10.82
CA ASN A 224 -12.14 16.77 -10.22
C ASN A 224 -12.06 15.37 -10.87
N PRO A 225 -11.71 14.30 -10.13
CA PRO A 225 -11.68 12.93 -10.68
C PRO A 225 -13.06 12.45 -11.19
N ASP A 226 -14.17 12.95 -10.62
CA ASP A 226 -15.52 12.66 -11.11
C ASP A 226 -15.79 13.22 -12.52
N GLU A 227 -15.01 14.21 -12.96
CA GLU A 227 -15.07 14.72 -14.33
C GLU A 227 -14.16 13.98 -15.29
N SER A 228 -13.00 13.55 -14.81
CA SER A 228 -12.05 12.72 -15.57
C SER A 228 -10.95 12.23 -14.62
N ILE A 229 -10.76 10.93 -14.60
CA ILE A 229 -9.69 10.31 -13.79
C ILE A 229 -8.29 10.79 -14.25
N LEU A 230 -8.12 11.21 -15.48
CA LEU A 230 -6.86 11.75 -16.00
C LEU A 230 -6.36 12.99 -15.24
N GLN A 231 -7.24 13.65 -14.46
CA GLN A 231 -6.92 14.82 -13.64
C GLN A 231 -6.47 14.45 -12.22
N TRP A 232 -6.33 13.15 -11.94
CA TRP A 232 -5.96 12.63 -10.62
C TRP A 232 -4.74 11.71 -10.68
N ALA A 233 -4.15 11.36 -9.54
CA ALA A 233 -3.13 10.32 -9.43
C ALA A 233 -3.82 8.99 -9.14
N TYR A 234 -3.33 7.92 -9.76
CA TYR A 234 -3.84 6.57 -9.54
C TYR A 234 -2.87 5.52 -10.08
N ARG A 235 -2.87 4.37 -9.47
CA ARG A 235 -2.32 3.13 -10.05
C ARG A 235 -3.42 2.39 -10.80
N TYR A 236 -3.08 1.83 -11.95
CA TYR A 236 -3.96 0.93 -12.69
C TYR A 236 -3.15 -0.12 -13.46
N TRP A 237 -3.81 -1.05 -14.11
CA TRP A 237 -3.18 -2.06 -14.96
C TRP A 237 -3.67 -1.96 -16.40
N ASP A 238 -2.79 -2.33 -17.36
CA ASP A 238 -3.17 -2.30 -18.78
C ASP A 238 -4.06 -3.50 -19.11
N LEU A 239 -5.32 -3.22 -19.43
CA LEU A 239 -6.31 -4.19 -19.90
C LEU A 239 -6.26 -4.40 -21.42
N THR A 240 -5.31 -3.79 -22.10
CA THR A 240 -5.19 -3.89 -23.56
C THR A 240 -4.19 -5.00 -23.92
N ASP A 241 -4.42 -5.64 -25.06
CA ASP A 241 -3.48 -6.62 -25.64
C ASP A 241 -2.35 -5.93 -26.42
N ASN A 242 -1.95 -4.70 -26.03
CA ASN A 242 -0.89 -3.99 -26.73
C ASN A 242 0.48 -4.54 -26.33
N THR A 243 1.30 -4.78 -27.36
CA THR A 243 2.70 -5.17 -27.20
C THR A 243 3.63 -4.13 -27.83
N TYR A 244 4.84 -4.06 -27.32
CA TYR A 244 5.89 -3.13 -27.72
C TYR A 244 7.19 -3.90 -27.96
N GLY A 245 8.05 -3.40 -28.84
CA GLY A 245 9.32 -4.06 -29.17
C GLY A 245 9.14 -5.54 -29.50
N ASP A 246 9.88 -6.40 -28.85
CA ASP A 246 9.86 -7.86 -29.04
C ASP A 246 8.73 -8.56 -28.22
N ASN A 247 7.54 -7.99 -28.20
CA ASN A 247 6.32 -8.44 -27.53
C ASN A 247 6.24 -8.17 -26.01
N TYR A 248 6.91 -7.16 -25.50
CA TYR A 248 6.69 -6.69 -24.14
C TYR A 248 5.32 -6.01 -24.00
N CYS A 249 4.69 -6.17 -22.86
CA CYS A 249 3.45 -5.46 -22.51
C CYS A 249 3.63 -4.66 -21.22
N ILE A 250 2.82 -3.63 -21.06
CA ILE A 250 2.68 -2.93 -19.79
C ILE A 250 1.78 -3.79 -18.90
N ASN A 251 2.17 -3.95 -17.64
CA ASN A 251 1.35 -4.57 -16.63
C ASN A 251 0.75 -3.47 -15.75
N ASP A 252 1.43 -3.14 -14.66
CA ASP A 252 1.04 -2.05 -13.78
C ASP A 252 1.60 -0.72 -14.25
N TYR A 253 0.82 0.33 -14.09
CA TYR A 253 1.30 1.68 -14.32
C TYR A 253 0.75 2.66 -13.30
N LEU A 254 1.54 3.68 -13.03
CA LEU A 254 1.19 4.85 -12.27
C LEU A 254 0.90 6.00 -13.25
N TRP A 255 -0.30 6.56 -13.18
CA TRP A 255 -0.64 7.83 -13.80
C TRP A 255 -0.62 8.91 -12.73
N CYS A 256 0.32 9.86 -12.82
CA CYS A 256 0.46 10.91 -11.83
C CYS A 256 0.77 12.25 -12.50
N PRO A 257 -0.21 13.18 -12.60
CA PRO A 257 0.04 14.51 -13.11
C PRO A 257 1.23 15.19 -12.42
N TYR A 258 2.06 15.87 -13.23
CA TYR A 258 3.26 16.54 -12.72
C TYR A 258 2.97 17.50 -11.56
N ASP A 259 1.81 18.15 -11.58
CA ASP A 259 1.42 19.15 -10.58
C ASP A 259 1.27 18.59 -9.17
N PHE A 260 1.19 17.26 -8.98
CA PHE A 260 1.27 16.63 -7.64
C PHE A 260 2.62 16.87 -6.96
N LEU A 261 3.67 17.16 -7.70
CA LEU A 261 4.96 17.62 -7.11
C LEU A 261 4.86 19.01 -6.46
N TYR A 262 3.75 19.74 -6.66
CA TYR A 262 3.47 21.05 -6.06
C TYR A 262 2.35 21.00 -5.02
N GLU A 263 2.06 19.83 -4.52
CA GLU A 263 1.06 19.64 -3.47
C GLU A 263 1.51 20.29 -2.16
N THR A 264 0.57 20.98 -1.51
CA THR A 264 0.73 21.64 -0.22
C THR A 264 -0.30 21.11 0.77
N ASP A 265 -0.16 21.42 2.05
CA ASP A 265 -1.13 21.02 3.08
C ASP A 265 -2.54 21.66 2.90
N SER A 266 -2.68 22.58 1.95
CA SER A 266 -3.95 23.29 1.67
C SER A 266 -4.38 23.24 0.20
N GLY A 267 -3.74 22.39 -0.61
CA GLY A 267 -4.01 22.24 -2.05
C GLY A 267 -2.73 22.25 -2.88
N TYR A 268 -2.76 22.87 -4.04
CA TYR A 268 -1.64 22.89 -4.98
C TYR A 268 -1.19 24.33 -5.25
N ASP A 269 0.11 24.54 -5.26
CA ASP A 269 0.67 25.82 -5.66
C ASP A 269 1.18 25.80 -7.13
N ASN A 270 1.82 26.87 -7.54
CA ASN A 270 2.38 26.98 -8.88
C ASN A 270 3.90 26.73 -8.90
N GLY A 271 4.41 25.81 -8.07
CA GLY A 271 5.82 25.46 -7.98
C GLY A 271 6.67 26.50 -7.25
N THR A 272 6.14 27.09 -6.18
CA THR A 272 6.87 27.99 -5.26
C THR A 272 7.24 27.29 -3.95
N THR A 273 6.57 26.20 -3.62
CA THR A 273 6.90 25.33 -2.49
C THR A 273 8.00 24.34 -2.83
N PRO A 274 8.67 23.76 -1.83
CA PRO A 274 9.53 22.60 -2.06
C PRO A 274 8.78 21.48 -2.80
N THR A 275 9.43 20.85 -3.76
CA THR A 275 8.87 19.72 -4.49
C THR A 275 8.45 18.62 -3.53
N ASN A 276 7.20 18.17 -3.64
CA ASN A 276 6.58 17.19 -2.77
C ASN A 276 6.54 15.82 -3.45
N THR A 277 7.15 14.83 -2.84
CA THR A 277 7.19 13.45 -3.36
C THR A 277 6.09 12.55 -2.78
N TYR A 278 5.24 13.07 -1.88
CA TYR A 278 4.25 12.28 -1.15
C TYR A 278 3.36 11.45 -2.08
N THR A 279 2.62 12.08 -2.97
CA THR A 279 1.66 11.39 -3.84
C THR A 279 2.35 10.38 -4.77
N PHE A 280 3.51 10.72 -5.35
CA PHE A 280 4.28 9.75 -6.15
C PHE A 280 4.75 8.56 -5.33
N THR A 281 5.12 8.78 -4.06
CA THR A 281 5.54 7.70 -3.16
C THR A 281 4.35 6.84 -2.77
N HIS A 282 3.22 7.44 -2.43
CA HIS A 282 1.98 6.74 -2.08
C HIS A 282 1.50 5.85 -3.24
N GLU A 283 1.30 6.43 -4.42
CA GLU A 283 0.81 5.71 -5.59
C GLU A 283 1.76 4.60 -6.05
N PHE A 284 3.08 4.79 -5.87
CA PHE A 284 4.04 3.73 -6.16
C PHE A 284 3.95 2.57 -5.14
N GLY A 285 3.43 2.83 -3.94
CA GLY A 285 3.05 1.80 -2.98
C GLY A 285 2.01 0.84 -3.55
N HIS A 286 1.02 1.37 -4.27
CA HIS A 286 0.03 0.54 -4.99
C HIS A 286 0.67 -0.27 -6.13
N VAL A 287 1.63 0.29 -6.84
CA VAL A 287 2.39 -0.45 -7.87
C VAL A 287 3.14 -1.63 -7.26
N LEU A 288 3.60 -1.52 -6.02
CA LEU A 288 4.21 -2.62 -5.26
C LEU A 288 3.18 -3.58 -4.65
N GLY A 289 1.89 -3.25 -4.68
CA GLY A 289 0.78 -4.08 -4.21
C GLY A 289 0.30 -3.77 -2.78
N ALA A 290 0.48 -2.55 -2.28
CA ALA A 290 -0.19 -2.11 -1.07
C ALA A 290 -1.62 -1.66 -1.36
N GLU A 291 -2.50 -1.86 -0.38
CA GLU A 291 -3.83 -1.25 -0.33
C GLU A 291 -3.76 0.15 0.30
N ASP A 292 -4.82 0.94 0.11
CA ASP A 292 -5.05 2.11 0.95
C ASP A 292 -5.41 1.67 2.38
N TYR A 293 -4.81 2.35 3.36
CA TYR A 293 -5.10 2.07 4.77
C TYR A 293 -6.00 3.13 5.40
N TYR A 294 -6.46 4.09 4.63
CA TYR A 294 -7.53 5.01 5.02
C TYR A 294 -8.88 4.52 4.51
N ASP A 295 -9.96 4.99 5.13
CA ASP A 295 -11.32 4.76 4.66
C ASP A 295 -11.75 5.90 3.74
N ALA A 296 -11.81 5.66 2.43
CA ALA A 296 -12.22 6.66 1.44
C ALA A 296 -13.67 7.10 1.61
N SER A 297 -14.51 6.30 2.26
CA SER A 297 -15.90 6.66 2.58
C SER A 297 -16.02 7.64 3.75
N TYR A 298 -14.92 7.89 4.47
CA TYR A 298 -14.86 8.74 5.67
C TYR A 298 -15.85 8.33 6.77
N THR A 299 -16.19 7.05 6.86
CA THR A 299 -17.08 6.54 7.92
C THR A 299 -16.33 6.39 9.24
N ASP A 300 -15.04 6.13 9.20
CA ASP A 300 -14.15 6.20 10.35
C ASP A 300 -13.38 7.53 10.35
N LYS A 301 -13.71 8.40 11.30
CA LYS A 301 -13.12 9.74 11.40
C LYS A 301 -11.75 9.78 12.08
N ASP A 302 -11.39 8.70 12.78
CA ASP A 302 -10.15 8.67 13.56
C ASP A 302 -8.97 8.15 12.72
N GLY A 303 -9.22 7.71 11.45
CA GLY A 303 -8.24 7.07 10.58
C GLY A 303 -7.74 5.75 11.18
N LEU A 304 -7.76 4.69 10.42
CA LEU A 304 -7.48 3.34 10.94
C LEU A 304 -6.03 3.18 11.42
N LEU A 305 -5.07 3.85 10.78
CA LEU A 305 -3.67 3.90 11.21
C LEU A 305 -3.29 5.23 11.88
N ASN A 306 -4.28 6.07 12.21
CA ASN A 306 -4.06 7.38 12.79
C ASN A 306 -3.12 8.27 11.94
N GLY A 307 -3.05 7.99 10.65
CA GLY A 307 -2.34 8.76 9.64
C GLY A 307 -0.83 8.49 9.49
N ASP A 308 -0.21 7.72 10.36
CA ASP A 308 1.27 7.56 10.37
C ASP A 308 1.76 6.40 9.46
N ASP A 309 1.32 6.39 8.22
CA ASP A 309 1.76 5.46 7.17
C ASP A 309 1.64 6.17 5.82
N ILE A 310 2.57 5.89 4.90
CA ILE A 310 2.50 6.47 3.55
C ILE A 310 1.23 6.05 2.80
N MET A 311 0.68 4.87 3.10
CA MET A 311 -0.56 4.36 2.51
C MET A 311 -1.81 4.77 3.30
N ASP A 312 -1.67 5.54 4.39
CA ASP A 312 -2.79 6.20 5.08
C ASP A 312 -2.84 7.68 4.68
N SER A 313 -2.38 8.60 5.48
CA SER A 313 -2.64 10.04 5.23
C SER A 313 -1.42 10.93 5.34
N TYR A 314 -0.30 10.45 5.86
CA TYR A 314 0.89 11.26 6.08
C TYR A 314 2.16 10.57 5.60
N PHE A 315 3.19 11.38 5.38
CA PHE A 315 4.51 10.87 5.04
C PHE A 315 5.15 10.21 6.26
N GLY A 316 5.13 8.89 6.28
CA GLY A 316 5.68 8.02 7.32
C GLY A 316 6.26 6.75 6.71
N ASP A 317 6.93 5.93 7.50
CA ASP A 317 7.39 4.61 7.06
C ASP A 317 6.20 3.64 6.97
N GLN A 318 6.32 2.62 6.15
CA GLN A 318 5.28 1.60 6.01
C GLN A 318 5.22 0.72 7.26
N ASN A 319 4.01 0.29 7.61
CA ASN A 319 3.74 -0.57 8.76
C ASN A 319 4.34 -1.99 8.60
N PRO A 320 4.41 -2.78 9.69
CA PRO A 320 5.00 -4.11 9.65
C PRO A 320 4.28 -5.10 8.70
N TYR A 321 2.95 -5.02 8.56
CA TYR A 321 2.19 -5.90 7.67
C TYR A 321 2.62 -5.69 6.21
N THR A 322 2.69 -4.44 5.76
CA THR A 322 3.16 -4.12 4.41
C THR A 322 4.58 -4.66 4.17
N LYS A 323 5.47 -4.47 5.15
CA LYS A 323 6.85 -4.98 5.02
C LYS A 323 6.92 -6.51 5.02
N PHE A 324 6.03 -7.22 5.69
CA PHE A 324 5.89 -8.68 5.56
C PHE A 324 5.38 -9.07 4.18
N ASN A 325 4.34 -8.40 3.70
CA ASN A 325 3.75 -8.65 2.39
C ASN A 325 4.77 -8.46 1.26
N TYR A 326 5.57 -7.40 1.33
CA TYR A 326 6.63 -7.14 0.35
C TYR A 326 7.87 -8.04 0.50
N GLY A 327 7.98 -8.81 1.58
CA GLY A 327 9.17 -9.61 1.88
C GLY A 327 10.36 -8.78 2.38
N TRP A 328 10.11 -7.55 2.81
CA TRP A 328 11.13 -6.69 3.43
C TRP A 328 11.44 -7.12 4.85
N LEU A 329 10.44 -7.58 5.59
CA LEU A 329 10.61 -8.33 6.83
C LEU A 329 10.26 -9.79 6.59
N THR A 330 11.20 -10.67 6.84
CA THR A 330 11.07 -12.12 6.55
C THR A 330 10.91 -12.98 7.80
N SER A 331 10.98 -12.36 8.97
CA SER A 331 10.85 -13.07 10.26
C SER A 331 10.24 -12.18 11.34
N SER A 332 9.67 -12.80 12.34
CA SER A 332 9.16 -12.19 13.55
C SER A 332 9.19 -13.19 14.70
N LYS A 333 8.81 -12.76 15.90
CA LYS A 333 8.70 -13.64 17.07
C LYS A 333 7.25 -13.67 17.56
N LEU A 334 6.58 -14.81 17.42
CA LEU A 334 5.26 -15.06 18.01
C LEU A 334 5.45 -15.30 19.53
N ILE A 335 4.81 -14.49 20.35
CA ILE A 335 4.87 -14.62 21.83
C ILE A 335 4.04 -15.83 22.24
N THR A 336 4.68 -16.76 22.98
CA THR A 336 4.08 -18.03 23.39
C THR A 336 4.29 -18.35 24.88
N ALA A 337 4.74 -17.38 25.67
CA ALA A 337 5.00 -17.55 27.11
C ALA A 337 3.76 -18.00 27.89
N THR A 338 3.92 -18.89 28.82
CA THR A 338 2.81 -19.40 29.69
C THR A 338 2.52 -18.53 30.88
N ASP A 339 3.46 -17.67 31.25
CA ASP A 339 3.36 -16.76 32.41
C ASP A 339 3.94 -15.39 32.00
N THR A 340 5.23 -15.21 32.20
CA THR A 340 5.90 -13.93 31.96
C THR A 340 7.19 -14.14 31.17
N VAL A 341 7.44 -13.30 30.20
CA VAL A 341 8.72 -13.23 29.49
C VAL A 341 9.12 -11.77 29.29
N THR A 342 10.42 -11.48 29.43
CA THR A 342 10.98 -10.14 29.16
C THR A 342 11.92 -10.24 27.97
N LEU A 343 11.71 -9.41 26.97
CA LEU A 343 12.41 -9.43 25.70
C LEU A 343 12.81 -8.02 25.28
N ASP A 344 13.86 -7.90 24.48
CA ASP A 344 14.28 -6.65 23.85
C ASP A 344 13.80 -6.61 22.40
N LEU A 345 13.22 -5.48 21.99
CA LEU A 345 12.72 -5.20 20.65
C LEU A 345 13.52 -4.04 20.06
N ASN A 346 14.18 -4.25 18.92
CA ASN A 346 14.96 -3.21 18.23
C ASN A 346 14.03 -2.17 17.56
N ALA A 347 14.53 -0.94 17.42
CA ALA A 347 13.80 0.12 16.75
C ALA A 347 13.46 -0.27 15.31
N PHE A 348 12.20 -0.09 14.93
CA PHE A 348 11.64 -0.62 13.70
C PHE A 348 12.25 0.02 12.46
N GLU A 349 12.46 1.33 12.47
CA GLU A 349 12.95 2.14 11.36
C GLU A 349 14.41 1.83 10.97
N ASN A 350 15.11 1.10 11.81
CA ASN A 350 16.51 0.70 11.56
C ASN A 350 16.62 -0.80 11.20
N GLY A 351 15.60 -1.35 10.55
CA GLY A 351 15.55 -2.77 10.22
C GLY A 351 15.33 -3.66 11.45
N GLY A 352 14.62 -3.12 12.43
CA GLY A 352 14.38 -3.78 13.68
C GLY A 352 13.41 -4.96 13.62
N ASP A 353 13.29 -5.61 14.75
CA ASP A 353 12.42 -6.77 14.93
C ASP A 353 10.94 -6.36 15.11
N THR A 354 10.07 -7.35 15.02
CA THR A 354 8.66 -7.23 15.42
C THR A 354 8.29 -8.39 16.34
N TYR A 355 7.24 -8.19 17.14
CA TYR A 355 6.62 -9.28 17.89
C TYR A 355 5.19 -9.48 17.44
N ILE A 356 4.81 -10.74 17.26
CA ILE A 356 3.44 -11.15 16.94
C ILE A 356 2.79 -11.66 18.22
N ILE A 357 1.56 -11.24 18.44
CA ILE A 357 0.64 -11.77 19.43
C ILE A 357 -0.55 -12.32 18.63
N ALA A 358 -0.94 -13.56 18.90
CA ALA A 358 -2.08 -14.18 18.22
C ALA A 358 -2.76 -15.17 19.15
N ASN A 359 -4.06 -15.36 18.98
CA ASN A 359 -4.81 -16.38 19.69
C ASN A 359 -4.62 -17.75 19.02
N ASN A 360 -4.51 -17.74 17.69
CA ASN A 360 -4.18 -18.90 16.87
C ASN A 360 -3.08 -18.50 15.88
N TRP A 361 -2.36 -19.48 15.34
CA TRP A 361 -1.33 -19.23 14.32
C TRP A 361 -1.26 -20.37 13.32
N ASP A 362 -1.20 -20.03 12.05
CA ASP A 362 -0.90 -20.94 10.95
C ASP A 362 0.37 -20.48 10.22
N ALA A 363 1.45 -21.22 10.40
CA ALA A 363 2.74 -20.87 9.79
C ALA A 363 2.69 -20.93 8.25
N THR A 364 1.70 -21.58 7.65
CA THR A 364 1.56 -21.66 6.19
C THR A 364 0.89 -20.42 5.60
N LEU A 365 0.09 -19.71 6.37
CA LEU A 365 -0.56 -18.47 5.94
C LEU A 365 0.36 -17.24 6.11
N GLY A 366 1.34 -17.32 7.00
CA GLY A 366 2.27 -16.21 7.22
C GLY A 366 1.58 -14.94 7.69
N CYS A 367 1.70 -13.84 6.93
CA CYS A 367 1.06 -12.58 7.26
C CYS A 367 -0.43 -12.51 6.84
N TYR A 368 -0.96 -13.52 6.16
CA TYR A 368 -2.35 -13.55 5.68
C TYR A 368 -3.27 -14.29 6.66
N GLN A 369 -3.39 -13.76 7.87
CA GLN A 369 -4.26 -14.26 8.93
C GLN A 369 -4.49 -13.16 9.95
N GLU A 370 -5.32 -13.44 10.96
CA GLU A 370 -5.60 -12.50 12.04
C GLU A 370 -4.53 -12.58 13.15
N TYR A 371 -3.93 -11.46 13.50
CA TYR A 371 -2.94 -11.32 14.57
C TYR A 371 -2.71 -9.86 14.95
N TRP A 372 -2.05 -9.64 16.06
CA TRP A 372 -1.48 -8.34 16.40
C TRP A 372 0.02 -8.35 16.14
N VAL A 373 0.54 -7.26 15.56
CA VAL A 373 1.97 -7.05 15.38
C VAL A 373 2.44 -5.81 16.13
N MET A 374 3.46 -6.01 16.97
CA MET A 374 4.07 -4.96 17.77
C MET A 374 5.36 -4.50 17.12
N MET A 375 5.56 -3.18 17.07
CA MET A 375 6.84 -2.57 16.75
C MET A 375 7.26 -1.58 17.84
N TYR A 376 8.57 -1.29 17.92
CA TYR A 376 9.10 -0.17 18.68
C TYR A 376 9.30 1.00 17.72
N TYR A 377 8.41 1.99 17.81
CA TYR A 377 8.42 3.20 17.00
C TYR A 377 9.38 4.24 17.56
N THR A 378 10.24 4.80 16.71
CA THR A 378 11.10 5.94 17.00
C THR A 378 10.95 7.02 15.93
N LYS A 379 11.29 8.27 16.26
CA LYS A 379 11.33 9.40 15.32
C LYS A 379 12.65 9.44 14.57
N SER A 380 13.10 8.31 14.04
CA SER A 380 14.32 8.18 13.25
C SER A 380 14.02 7.78 11.80
N GLY A 381 15.02 7.75 10.94
CA GLY A 381 14.86 7.32 9.56
C GLY A 381 13.80 8.13 8.80
N ILE A 382 12.87 7.44 8.15
CA ILE A 382 11.74 8.04 7.43
C ILE A 382 10.83 8.80 8.40
N ASN A 383 10.57 8.25 9.59
CA ASN A 383 9.67 8.85 10.58
C ASN A 383 10.20 10.16 11.18
N ALA A 384 11.51 10.42 11.08
CA ALA A 384 12.07 11.73 11.41
C ALA A 384 11.60 12.85 10.46
N LYS A 385 11.05 12.50 9.30
CA LYS A 385 10.52 13.40 8.26
C LYS A 385 9.01 13.43 8.21
N SER A 386 8.34 12.57 8.98
CA SER A 386 6.88 12.54 9.06
C SER A 386 6.33 13.91 9.48
N ASN A 387 5.29 14.35 8.80
CA ASN A 387 4.53 15.53 9.18
C ASN A 387 3.44 15.22 10.23
N TYR A 388 3.30 13.95 10.57
CA TYR A 388 2.54 13.46 11.71
C TYR A 388 3.49 12.75 12.67
N SER A 389 3.18 12.69 13.94
CA SER A 389 4.06 11.99 14.87
C SER A 389 3.32 11.35 16.03
N PHE A 390 3.50 10.04 16.17
CA PHE A 390 3.32 9.39 17.45
C PHE A 390 4.36 9.86 18.48
N ASN A 391 4.09 9.59 19.74
CA ASN A 391 5.16 9.57 20.70
C ASN A 391 6.00 8.29 20.51
N GLU A 392 7.31 8.38 20.74
CA GLU A 392 8.15 7.18 20.72
C GLU A 392 7.70 6.17 21.78
N GLY A 393 7.73 4.89 21.43
CA GLY A 393 7.27 3.82 22.30
C GLY A 393 6.77 2.59 21.54
N LEU A 394 6.05 1.73 22.23
CA LEU A 394 5.46 0.55 21.58
C LEU A 394 4.18 0.92 20.89
N VAL A 395 4.05 0.41 19.69
CA VAL A 395 2.86 0.51 18.83
C VAL A 395 2.39 -0.90 18.51
N LEU A 396 1.08 -1.10 18.46
CA LEU A 396 0.45 -2.38 18.16
C LEU A 396 -0.58 -2.21 17.05
N TYR A 397 -0.43 -2.95 15.98
CA TYR A 397 -1.42 -3.04 14.92
C TYR A 397 -2.20 -4.35 15.09
N HIS A 398 -3.51 -4.29 14.89
CA HIS A 398 -4.35 -5.44 14.63
C HIS A 398 -4.40 -5.66 13.11
N VAL A 399 -4.10 -6.85 12.67
CA VAL A 399 -4.10 -7.27 11.26
C VAL A 399 -5.06 -8.42 11.11
N ASP A 400 -6.03 -8.30 10.20
CA ASP A 400 -6.83 -9.42 9.74
C ASP A 400 -6.78 -9.52 8.20
N ALA A 401 -5.66 -10.02 7.71
CA ALA A 401 -5.39 -10.22 6.29
C ALA A 401 -5.93 -11.57 5.83
N GLN A 402 -7.16 -11.60 5.38
CA GLN A 402 -7.80 -12.83 4.91
C GLN A 402 -7.58 -13.02 3.40
N LEU A 403 -7.29 -14.25 2.99
CA LEU A 403 -7.17 -14.62 1.59
C LEU A 403 -8.45 -15.24 1.08
N ILE A 404 -8.76 -14.94 -0.18
CA ILE A 404 -9.85 -15.55 -0.92
C ILE A 404 -9.34 -16.27 -2.16
N SER A 405 -9.86 -17.47 -2.42
CA SER A 405 -9.63 -18.15 -3.69
C SER A 405 -10.71 -17.75 -4.69
N TYR A 406 -10.32 -17.36 -5.88
CA TYR A 406 -11.24 -16.99 -6.94
C TYR A 406 -10.82 -17.58 -8.30
N LYS A 407 -11.74 -17.54 -9.27
CA LYS A 407 -11.46 -17.90 -10.66
C LYS A 407 -11.66 -16.70 -11.57
N TYR A 408 -10.67 -16.45 -12.40
CA TYR A 408 -10.75 -15.44 -13.44
C TYR A 408 -10.23 -16.04 -14.75
N ASN A 409 -10.99 -15.92 -15.83
CA ASN A 409 -10.65 -16.51 -17.14
C ASN A 409 -10.23 -17.99 -17.08
N GLY A 410 -10.87 -18.77 -16.18
CA GLY A 410 -10.58 -20.20 -16.00
C GLY A 410 -9.37 -20.53 -15.14
N GLN A 411 -8.62 -19.54 -14.67
CA GLN A 411 -7.50 -19.68 -13.75
C GLN A 411 -7.96 -19.49 -12.30
N THR A 412 -7.36 -20.23 -11.37
CA THR A 412 -7.66 -20.09 -9.94
C THR A 412 -6.54 -19.28 -9.29
N GLY A 413 -6.94 -18.26 -8.54
CA GLY A 413 -6.05 -17.38 -7.82
C GLY A 413 -6.36 -17.27 -6.32
N LEU A 414 -5.41 -16.73 -5.55
CA LEU A 414 -5.60 -16.26 -4.18
C LEU A 414 -5.42 -14.76 -4.17
N ASP A 415 -6.29 -14.06 -3.52
CA ASP A 415 -6.25 -12.62 -3.41
C ASP A 415 -6.49 -12.19 -1.97
N LEU A 416 -6.07 -10.99 -1.62
CA LEU A 416 -6.42 -10.38 -0.36
C LEU A 416 -7.92 -10.02 -0.38
N PHE A 417 -8.62 -10.37 0.69
CA PHE A 417 -10.07 -10.18 0.76
C PHE A 417 -10.48 -9.06 1.71
N THR A 418 -9.67 -8.74 2.67
CA THR A 418 -9.93 -7.66 3.64
C THR A 418 -9.34 -6.35 3.15
N THR A 419 -10.05 -5.26 3.42
CA THR A 419 -9.67 -3.89 3.04
C THR A 419 -9.99 -2.93 4.17
N ASN A 420 -9.32 -1.78 4.19
CA ASN A 420 -9.66 -0.67 5.08
C ASN A 420 -10.66 0.31 4.44
N ASP A 421 -10.90 0.22 3.14
CA ASP A 421 -11.88 1.07 2.48
C ASP A 421 -13.30 0.53 2.66
N HIS A 422 -14.06 1.17 3.53
CA HIS A 422 -15.45 0.82 3.81
C HIS A 422 -16.40 1.13 2.65
N GLY A 423 -15.95 1.88 1.65
CA GLY A 423 -16.68 2.17 0.41
C GLY A 423 -16.63 1.03 -0.60
N GLU A 424 -15.69 0.10 -0.46
CA GLU A 424 -15.55 -1.02 -1.38
C GLU A 424 -16.72 -2.00 -1.27
N ALA A 425 -17.22 -2.43 -2.43
CA ALA A 425 -18.39 -3.30 -2.52
C ALA A 425 -18.20 -4.68 -1.85
N TYR A 426 -16.94 -5.08 -1.62
CA TYR A 426 -16.59 -6.33 -0.95
C TYR A 426 -16.18 -6.14 0.52
N TYR A 427 -16.24 -4.92 1.05
CA TYR A 427 -15.96 -4.69 2.47
C TYR A 427 -16.89 -5.51 3.37
N THR A 428 -16.32 -6.29 4.27
CA THR A 428 -17.02 -7.29 5.06
C THR A 428 -17.35 -6.83 6.48
N GLY A 429 -16.98 -5.60 6.83
CA GLY A 429 -17.03 -5.09 8.21
C GLY A 429 -15.78 -5.43 9.02
N VAL A 430 -14.75 -5.99 8.38
CA VAL A 430 -13.47 -6.34 8.98
C VAL A 430 -12.38 -5.50 8.30
N ASN A 431 -11.61 -4.79 9.09
CA ASN A 431 -10.49 -3.98 8.59
C ASN A 431 -9.27 -4.88 8.33
N LEU A 432 -8.55 -4.60 7.25
CA LEU A 432 -7.29 -5.27 6.94
C LEU A 432 -6.24 -5.02 8.03
N ILE A 433 -6.14 -3.78 8.46
CA ILE A 433 -5.19 -3.36 9.47
C ILE A 433 -5.70 -2.13 10.22
N GLU A 434 -5.57 -2.13 11.53
CA GLU A 434 -5.92 -0.99 12.36
C GLU A 434 -4.93 -0.81 13.51
N LEU A 435 -4.86 0.41 14.03
CA LEU A 435 -3.97 0.76 15.12
C LEU A 435 -4.70 0.61 16.46
N GLU A 436 -4.12 -0.17 17.37
CA GLU A 436 -4.72 -0.42 18.68
C GLU A 436 -4.43 0.70 19.70
N LYS A 437 -5.49 1.17 20.37
CA LYS A 437 -5.30 1.98 21.58
C LYS A 437 -4.75 1.11 22.72
N LEU A 438 -3.52 1.37 23.13
CA LEU A 438 -2.84 0.60 24.17
C LEU A 438 -3.22 1.02 25.59
N THR A 439 -3.68 2.26 25.76
CA THR A 439 -4.29 2.79 26.98
C THR A 439 -5.69 3.33 26.66
N SER A 440 -6.36 3.90 27.63
CA SER A 440 -7.69 4.53 27.39
C SER A 440 -7.63 5.71 26.40
N SER A 441 -6.46 6.30 26.15
CA SER A 441 -6.31 7.54 25.39
C SER A 441 -5.08 7.58 24.47
N SER A 442 -4.29 6.50 24.38
CA SER A 442 -3.05 6.52 23.58
C SER A 442 -2.88 5.23 22.78
N TYR A 443 -2.47 5.39 21.55
CA TYR A 443 -2.01 4.33 20.65
C TYR A 443 -0.56 3.90 20.96
N THR A 444 0.22 4.75 21.63
CA THR A 444 1.61 4.49 21.99
C THR A 444 1.74 4.18 23.48
N LEU A 445 2.51 3.16 23.82
CA LEU A 445 2.86 2.80 25.20
C LEU A 445 4.24 3.33 25.55
N GLY A 446 4.31 4.25 26.52
CA GLY A 446 5.55 4.82 27.01
C GLY A 446 6.17 4.04 28.16
N VAL A 447 7.40 4.42 28.57
CA VAL A 447 8.14 3.76 29.66
C VAL A 447 7.34 3.73 30.96
N GLY A 448 7.32 2.58 31.61
CA GLY A 448 6.62 2.32 32.85
C GLY A 448 5.13 2.00 32.70
N GLN A 449 4.55 2.23 31.52
CA GLN A 449 3.15 1.96 31.24
C GLN A 449 2.91 0.47 30.95
N THR A 450 1.70 0.01 31.25
CA THR A 450 1.21 -1.34 30.91
C THR A 450 -0.01 -1.20 30.01
N SER A 451 -0.12 -2.05 28.99
CA SER A 451 -1.24 -2.08 28.08
C SER A 451 -2.56 -2.42 28.80
N LYS A 452 -3.68 -1.95 28.28
CA LYS A 452 -4.99 -2.47 28.67
C LYS A 452 -5.09 -3.96 28.32
N SER A 453 -5.96 -4.70 29.03
CA SER A 453 -6.27 -6.10 28.72
C SER A 453 -7.52 -6.26 27.85
N SER A 454 -8.23 -5.17 27.56
CA SER A 454 -9.44 -5.13 26.76
C SER A 454 -9.12 -4.81 25.28
N ILE A 455 -8.25 -5.62 24.68
CA ILE A 455 -7.97 -5.69 23.25
C ILE A 455 -8.57 -7.00 22.78
N TYR A 456 -9.29 -7.00 21.66
CA TYR A 456 -10.07 -8.14 21.17
C TYR A 456 -9.77 -8.40 19.71
N ASP A 457 -9.83 -9.67 19.32
CA ASP A 457 -9.89 -10.06 17.90
C ASP A 457 -11.32 -9.88 17.34
N ASP A 458 -11.49 -10.03 16.04
CA ASP A 458 -12.78 -9.86 15.36
C ASP A 458 -13.85 -10.87 15.79
N ASN A 459 -13.43 -11.97 16.42
CA ASN A 459 -14.33 -12.95 17.03
C ASN A 459 -14.69 -12.62 18.49
N GLY A 460 -14.20 -11.50 19.04
CA GLY A 460 -14.42 -11.05 20.41
C GLY A 460 -13.58 -11.79 21.44
N SER A 461 -12.54 -12.54 21.04
CA SER A 461 -11.60 -13.15 21.96
C SER A 461 -10.55 -12.14 22.40
N LYS A 462 -10.24 -12.14 23.71
CA LYS A 462 -9.24 -11.22 24.23
C LYS A 462 -7.83 -11.60 23.76
N ILE A 463 -7.00 -10.57 23.58
CA ILE A 463 -5.56 -10.74 23.41
C ILE A 463 -4.96 -11.55 24.58
N ASN A 464 -4.10 -12.49 24.26
CA ASN A 464 -3.55 -13.44 25.25
C ASN A 464 -2.56 -12.82 26.25
N TYR A 465 -2.10 -11.59 26.01
CA TYR A 465 -1.07 -10.95 26.84
C TYR A 465 -1.42 -9.50 27.16
N THR A 466 -1.06 -9.08 28.36
CA THR A 466 -0.73 -7.68 28.64
C THR A 466 0.77 -7.50 28.54
N PHE A 467 1.22 -6.30 28.19
CA PHE A 467 2.64 -6.01 28.05
C PHE A 467 2.98 -4.64 28.67
N LYS A 468 4.20 -4.57 29.19
CA LYS A 468 4.73 -3.37 29.84
C LYS A 468 6.03 -2.95 29.18
N LEU A 469 6.16 -1.67 28.85
CA LEU A 469 7.43 -1.09 28.45
C LEU A 469 8.25 -0.75 29.69
N ASN A 470 9.34 -1.46 29.91
CA ASN A 470 10.19 -1.28 31.09
C ASN A 470 11.18 -0.12 30.91
N SER A 471 11.85 -0.10 29.76
CA SER A 471 12.79 0.94 29.34
C SER A 471 12.90 1.00 27.83
N MET A 472 13.38 2.12 27.30
CA MET A 472 13.72 2.29 25.90
C MET A 472 14.91 3.24 25.75
N ASP A 473 15.66 3.07 24.66
CA ASP A 473 16.66 4.00 24.15
C ASP A 473 16.48 4.15 22.62
N GLU A 474 17.33 4.90 21.95
CA GLU A 474 17.24 5.15 20.50
C GLU A 474 17.29 3.87 19.64
N SER A 475 17.76 2.76 20.19
CA SER A 475 18.00 1.52 19.45
C SER A 475 17.03 0.39 19.80
N LYS A 476 16.52 0.37 21.03
CA LYS A 476 15.71 -0.74 21.50
C LYS A 476 14.79 -0.42 22.68
N ALA A 477 13.74 -1.21 22.82
CA ALA A 477 12.80 -1.23 23.91
C ALA A 477 12.91 -2.55 24.69
N ASN A 478 12.86 -2.50 26.02
CA ASN A 478 12.77 -3.69 26.88
C ASN A 478 11.31 -3.88 27.33
N ILE A 479 10.74 -5.05 27.06
CA ILE A 479 9.30 -5.31 27.18
C ILE A 479 9.06 -6.55 28.03
N THR A 480 8.16 -6.45 28.99
CA THR A 480 7.65 -7.62 29.74
C THR A 480 6.25 -7.98 29.20
N PHE A 481 6.11 -9.16 28.66
CA PHE A 481 4.81 -9.78 28.32
C PHE A 481 4.35 -10.66 29.47
N LYS A 482 3.10 -10.51 29.87
CA LYS A 482 2.45 -11.32 30.91
C LYS A 482 1.21 -11.97 30.33
N ALA A 483 1.14 -13.31 30.39
CA ALA A 483 -0.02 -14.05 29.92
C ALA A 483 -1.26 -13.67 30.73
N ASN A 484 -2.36 -13.42 30.03
CA ASN A 484 -3.68 -13.24 30.62
C ASN A 484 -4.24 -14.63 31.02
N LYS A 485 -4.76 -14.74 32.24
CA LYS A 485 -5.35 -15.99 32.77
C LYS A 485 -6.85 -16.00 32.47
#